data_ee17f04f71c37eed357c3ff268b739f5
#
_entry.id   ee17f04f71c37eed357c3ff268b739f5
#
_cell.length_a   1.000
_cell.length_b   1.000
_cell.length_c   1.000
_cell.angle_alpha   90.00
_cell.angle_beta   90.00
_cell.angle_gamma   90.00
#
_symmetry.space_group_name_H-M   'P 1'
#
loop_
_entity.id
_entity.type
_entity.pdbx_description
1 polymer ?
#
loop_
_entity_poly.entity_id
_entity_poly.type
_entity_poly.pdbx_seq_one_letter_code
_entity_poly.pdbx_strand_id
1 'polypeptide(L)'
;NLAERADVPGGALSGGEQQMLCMCRTLMGDPDMIMIDEPTEGLAPKIVAQLAQLLQEIAKRGVSILLVEQKLSIALKISNRLYVMGHGKIVYEGTPNSLLKADDVRAEWLEV
;
A
#
# COMPACT_ATOMS: atom_id res chain seq x y z
N ASN A 1 10.04 15.57 -2.44
CA ASN A 1 8.90 15.73 -1.55
C ASN A 1 7.91 16.73 -2.14
N LEU A 2 6.62 16.54 -1.88
CA LEU A 2 5.56 17.35 -2.50
C LEU A 2 5.58 18.82 -2.06
N ALA A 3 5.95 19.09 -0.80
CA ALA A 3 6.01 20.47 -0.30
C ALA A 3 7.05 21.30 -1.04
N GLU A 4 8.19 20.72 -1.38
CA GLU A 4 9.25 21.38 -2.14
C GLU A 4 8.87 21.60 -3.59
N ARG A 5 7.91 20.84 -4.10
CA ARG A 5 7.50 20.88 -5.49
C ARG A 5 6.05 21.35 -5.65
N ALA A 6 5.55 22.14 -4.69
CA ALA A 6 4.17 22.61 -4.68
C ALA A 6 3.81 23.41 -5.93
N ASP A 7 4.76 24.16 -6.50
CA ASP A 7 4.54 25.00 -7.67
C ASP A 7 4.78 24.27 -9.01
N VAL A 8 5.16 22.99 -8.97
CA VAL A 8 5.41 22.19 -10.16
C VAL A 8 4.08 21.62 -10.69
N PRO A 9 3.79 21.71 -12.00
CA PRO A 9 2.61 21.07 -12.56
C PRO A 9 2.61 19.55 -12.27
N GLY A 10 1.43 18.98 -11.99
CA GLY A 10 1.31 17.56 -11.66
C GLY A 10 1.92 16.62 -12.69
N GLY A 11 1.82 16.95 -14.00
CA GLY A 11 2.39 16.15 -15.07
C GLY A 11 3.93 16.14 -15.11
N ALA A 12 4.60 17.05 -14.37
CA ALA A 12 6.05 17.12 -14.30
C ALA A 12 6.61 16.39 -13.06
N LEU A 13 5.74 15.82 -12.23
CA LEU A 13 6.16 15.08 -11.03
C LEU A 13 6.60 13.66 -11.40
N SER A 14 7.48 13.06 -10.58
CA SER A 14 7.83 11.65 -10.70
C SER A 14 6.62 10.75 -10.42
N GLY A 15 6.71 9.48 -10.81
CA GLY A 15 5.64 8.51 -10.53
C GLY A 15 5.27 8.42 -9.07
N GLY A 16 6.29 8.42 -8.17
CA GLY A 16 6.07 8.39 -6.73
C GLY A 16 5.41 9.66 -6.20
N GLU A 17 5.84 10.81 -6.72
CA GLU A 17 5.25 12.09 -6.35
C GLU A 17 3.80 12.19 -6.82
N GLN A 18 3.51 11.70 -8.03
CA GLN A 18 2.15 11.66 -8.55
C GLN A 18 1.26 10.77 -7.69
N GLN A 19 1.77 9.62 -7.25
CA GLN A 19 1.04 8.69 -6.38
C GLN A 19 0.73 9.35 -5.04
N MET A 20 1.71 10.01 -4.43
CA MET A 20 1.49 10.73 -3.17
C MET A 20 0.50 11.87 -3.33
N LEU A 21 0.56 12.59 -4.44
CA LEU A 21 -0.40 13.65 -4.73
C LEU A 21 -1.83 13.10 -4.85
N CYS A 22 -1.98 11.98 -5.52
CA CYS A 22 -3.29 11.31 -5.66
C CYS A 22 -3.87 10.95 -4.29
N MET A 23 -3.05 10.41 -3.39
CA MET A 23 -3.49 10.09 -2.02
C MET A 23 -3.87 11.33 -1.23
N CYS A 24 -3.07 12.39 -1.34
CA CYS A 24 -3.38 13.65 -0.64
C CYS A 24 -4.70 14.24 -1.12
N ARG A 25 -4.97 14.19 -2.41
CA ARG A 25 -6.25 14.67 -2.98
C ARG A 25 -7.43 13.85 -2.46
N THR A 26 -7.28 12.56 -2.37
CA THR A 26 -8.29 11.67 -1.80
C THR A 26 -8.57 12.03 -0.35
N LEU A 27 -7.53 12.31 0.43
CA LEU A 27 -7.65 12.67 1.83
C LEU A 27 -8.32 14.03 2.06
N MET A 28 -8.27 14.94 1.09
CA MET A 28 -8.94 16.24 1.18
C MET A 28 -10.45 16.11 1.33
N GLY A 29 -11.04 14.99 0.90
CA GLY A 29 -12.44 14.68 1.10
C GLY A 29 -12.80 14.19 2.50
N ASP A 30 -11.81 14.10 3.40
CA ASP A 30 -11.96 13.61 4.78
C ASP A 30 -12.64 12.24 4.86
N PRO A 31 -12.11 11.23 4.15
CA PRO A 31 -12.75 9.91 4.09
C PRO A 31 -12.54 9.12 5.37
N ASP A 32 -13.50 8.23 5.68
CA ASP A 32 -13.34 7.24 6.74
C ASP A 32 -12.50 6.06 6.29
N MET A 33 -12.50 5.78 5.00
CA MET A 33 -11.78 4.66 4.40
C MET A 33 -11.28 5.04 3.01
N ILE A 34 -10.09 4.57 2.65
CA ILE A 34 -9.55 4.69 1.30
C ILE A 34 -9.17 3.31 0.77
N MET A 35 -9.28 3.15 -0.54
CA MET A 35 -8.86 1.94 -1.24
C MET A 35 -7.73 2.30 -2.20
N ILE A 36 -6.63 1.56 -2.12
CA ILE A 36 -5.43 1.83 -2.90
C ILE A 36 -5.01 0.55 -3.62
N ASP A 37 -4.90 0.61 -4.93
CA ASP A 37 -4.56 -0.54 -5.76
C ASP A 37 -3.13 -0.43 -6.27
N GLU A 38 -2.28 -1.34 -5.83
CA GLU A 38 -0.89 -1.50 -6.24
C GLU A 38 -0.10 -0.18 -6.28
N PRO A 39 -0.08 0.58 -5.17
CA PRO A 39 0.52 1.92 -5.17
C PRO A 39 2.04 1.93 -5.38
N THR A 40 2.71 0.80 -5.18
CA THR A 40 4.17 0.71 -5.26
C THR A 40 4.68 0.17 -6.59
N GLU A 41 3.78 -0.21 -7.50
CA GLU A 41 4.19 -0.79 -8.78
C GLU A 41 5.02 0.20 -9.60
N GLY A 42 6.17 -0.28 -10.07
CA GLY A 42 7.06 0.53 -10.90
C GLY A 42 7.85 1.60 -10.17
N LEU A 43 7.76 1.69 -8.84
CA LEU A 43 8.47 2.71 -8.08
C LEU A 43 9.81 2.20 -7.55
N ALA A 44 10.77 3.13 -7.40
CA ALA A 44 12.07 2.82 -6.80
C ALA A 44 11.93 2.45 -5.33
N PRO A 45 12.81 1.59 -4.77
CA PRO A 45 12.69 1.15 -3.37
C PRO A 45 12.62 2.29 -2.35
N LYS A 46 13.36 3.37 -2.58
CA LYS A 46 13.33 4.54 -1.70
C LYS A 46 11.95 5.19 -1.66
N ILE A 47 11.31 5.31 -2.83
CA ILE A 47 9.96 5.88 -2.94
C ILE A 47 8.93 4.94 -2.32
N VAL A 48 9.10 3.65 -2.50
CA VAL A 48 8.26 2.63 -1.86
C VAL A 48 8.28 2.78 -0.34
N ALA A 49 9.46 2.97 0.24
CA ALA A 49 9.61 3.16 1.69
C ALA A 49 8.90 4.43 2.17
N GLN A 50 9.03 5.52 1.42
CA GLN A 50 8.33 6.78 1.74
C GLN A 50 6.82 6.62 1.67
N LEU A 51 6.33 5.91 0.65
CA LEU A 51 4.91 5.65 0.49
C LEU A 51 4.35 4.79 1.61
N ALA A 52 5.07 3.74 2.00
CA ALA A 52 4.68 2.88 3.12
C ALA A 52 4.57 3.69 4.41
N GLN A 53 5.52 4.59 4.66
CA GLN A 53 5.50 5.46 5.83
C GLN A 53 4.29 6.40 5.79
N LEU A 54 3.97 6.96 4.65
CA LEU A 54 2.79 7.81 4.48
C LEU A 54 1.51 7.05 4.79
N LEU A 55 1.38 5.83 4.29
CA LEU A 55 0.21 5.00 4.56
C LEU A 55 0.05 4.70 6.04
N GLN A 56 1.15 4.44 6.75
CA GLN A 56 1.11 4.23 8.20
C GLN A 56 0.66 5.50 8.94
N GLU A 57 1.10 6.67 8.52
CA GLU A 57 0.67 7.94 9.10
C GLU A 57 -0.82 8.18 8.90
N ILE A 58 -1.33 7.88 7.70
CA ILE A 58 -2.76 8.01 7.39
C ILE A 58 -3.58 7.08 8.30
N ALA A 59 -3.15 5.85 8.46
CA ALA A 59 -3.83 4.88 9.32
C ALA A 59 -3.86 5.35 10.78
N LYS A 60 -2.79 5.95 11.27
CA LYS A 60 -2.72 6.49 12.63
C LYS A 60 -3.72 7.60 12.88
N ARG A 61 -4.13 8.30 11.83
CA ARG A 61 -5.14 9.37 11.92
C ARG A 61 -6.57 8.84 11.94
N GLY A 62 -6.74 7.52 11.94
CA GLY A 62 -8.05 6.89 12.02
C GLY A 62 -8.70 6.57 10.68
N VAL A 63 -7.99 6.77 9.57
CA VAL A 63 -8.49 6.39 8.25
C VAL A 63 -8.21 4.91 8.03
N SER A 64 -9.25 4.15 7.67
CA SER A 64 -9.09 2.74 7.31
C SER A 64 -8.54 2.63 5.89
N ILE A 65 -7.60 1.72 5.69
CA ILE A 65 -6.97 1.53 4.39
C ILE A 65 -7.17 0.09 3.91
N LEU A 66 -7.78 -0.06 2.74
CA LEU A 66 -7.78 -1.33 2.01
C LEU A 66 -6.70 -1.24 0.93
N LEU A 67 -5.63 -1.99 1.14
CA LEU A 67 -4.47 -1.98 0.25
C LEU A 67 -4.45 -3.26 -0.58
N VAL A 68 -4.42 -3.11 -1.89
CA VAL A 68 -4.19 -4.23 -2.81
C VAL A 68 -2.73 -4.15 -3.24
N GLU A 69 -1.96 -5.20 -2.95
CA GLU A 69 -0.52 -5.19 -3.21
C GLU A 69 -0.03 -6.59 -3.57
N GLN A 70 0.83 -6.69 -4.57
CA GLN A 70 1.47 -7.94 -4.96
C GLN A 70 2.79 -8.18 -4.22
N LYS A 71 3.43 -7.12 -3.74
CA LYS A 71 4.70 -7.23 -3.01
C LYS A 71 4.43 -7.61 -1.56
N LEU A 72 4.72 -8.87 -1.24
CA LEU A 72 4.48 -9.41 0.09
C LEU A 72 5.19 -8.62 1.19
N SER A 73 6.43 -8.21 0.95
CA SER A 73 7.22 -7.49 1.95
C SER A 73 6.55 -6.21 2.44
N ILE A 74 5.92 -5.46 1.55
CA ILE A 74 5.21 -4.23 1.89
C ILE A 74 3.92 -4.55 2.64
N ALA A 75 3.15 -5.51 2.13
CA ALA A 75 1.90 -5.92 2.75
C ALA A 75 2.14 -6.38 4.19
N LEU A 76 3.19 -7.17 4.44
CA LEU A 76 3.55 -7.64 5.77
C LEU A 76 3.98 -6.50 6.70
N LYS A 77 4.65 -5.48 6.15
CA LYS A 77 5.20 -4.39 6.95
C LYS A 77 4.13 -3.44 7.47
N ILE A 78 3.12 -3.15 6.66
CA ILE A 78 2.17 -2.07 6.96
C ILE A 78 0.76 -2.52 7.31
N SER A 79 0.41 -3.80 7.07
CA SER A 79 -0.95 -4.27 7.34
C SER A 79 -1.08 -4.85 8.74
N ASN A 80 -2.29 -4.72 9.29
CA ASN A 80 -2.68 -5.35 10.56
C ASN A 80 -3.36 -6.69 10.31
N ARG A 81 -4.05 -6.80 9.19
CA ARG A 81 -4.78 -7.98 8.78
C ARG A 81 -4.67 -8.10 7.27
N LEU A 82 -4.62 -9.32 6.78
CA LEU A 82 -4.48 -9.53 5.35
C LEU A 82 -5.30 -10.69 4.86
N TYR A 83 -5.60 -10.63 3.56
CA TYR A 83 -6.29 -11.66 2.82
C TYR A 83 -5.43 -12.02 1.61
N VAL A 84 -5.24 -13.31 1.37
CA VAL A 84 -4.57 -13.77 0.15
C VAL A 84 -5.64 -14.19 -0.84
N MET A 85 -5.56 -13.66 -2.05
CA MET A 85 -6.48 -14.01 -3.13
C MET A 85 -5.80 -14.90 -4.16
N GLY A 86 -6.53 -15.91 -4.61
CA GLY A 86 -6.10 -16.78 -5.69
C GLY A 86 -7.30 -17.28 -6.47
N HIS A 87 -7.19 -17.25 -7.80
CA HIS A 87 -8.25 -17.70 -8.70
C HIS A 87 -9.63 -17.08 -8.40
N GLY A 88 -9.63 -15.79 -8.07
CA GLY A 88 -10.87 -15.06 -7.80
C GLY A 88 -11.51 -15.35 -6.45
N LYS A 89 -10.79 -16.00 -5.55
CA LYS A 89 -11.27 -16.34 -4.20
C LYS A 89 -10.29 -15.91 -3.14
N ILE A 90 -10.79 -15.70 -1.91
CA ILE A 90 -9.93 -15.51 -0.74
C ILE A 90 -9.52 -16.92 -0.28
N VAL A 91 -8.22 -17.18 -0.35
CA VAL A 91 -7.67 -18.50 0.01
C VAL A 91 -7.02 -18.51 1.39
N TYR A 92 -6.80 -17.34 2.00
CA TYR A 92 -6.23 -17.22 3.33
C TYR A 92 -6.64 -15.91 3.96
N GLU A 93 -6.87 -15.91 5.28
CA GLU A 93 -7.15 -14.72 6.07
C GLU A 93 -6.37 -14.82 7.38
N GLY A 94 -5.72 -13.74 7.78
CA GLY A 94 -4.99 -13.72 9.03
C GLY A 94 -4.16 -12.46 9.25
N THR A 95 -3.21 -12.56 10.18
CA THR A 95 -2.28 -11.47 10.47
C THR A 95 -0.98 -11.67 9.70
N PRO A 96 -0.14 -10.62 9.57
CA PRO A 96 1.19 -10.79 8.98
C PRO A 96 2.00 -11.90 9.65
N ASN A 97 1.95 -11.99 10.97
CA ASN A 97 2.69 -13.03 11.70
C ASN A 97 2.18 -14.44 11.39
N SER A 98 0.86 -14.62 11.27
CA SER A 98 0.30 -15.93 10.94
C SER A 98 0.66 -16.35 9.50
N LEU A 99 0.69 -15.40 8.57
CA LEU A 99 1.07 -15.70 7.19
C LEU A 99 2.55 -16.11 7.09
N LEU A 100 3.43 -15.49 7.87
CA LEU A 100 4.84 -15.85 7.90
C LEU A 100 5.06 -17.30 8.35
N LYS A 101 4.14 -17.85 9.14
CA LYS A 101 4.18 -19.22 9.62
C LYS A 101 3.43 -20.20 8.69
N ALA A 102 2.70 -19.70 7.73
CA ALA A 102 1.91 -20.51 6.81
C ALA A 102 2.70 -20.79 5.51
N ASP A 103 3.73 -21.64 5.63
CA ASP A 103 4.65 -21.93 4.53
C ASP A 103 3.96 -22.49 3.29
N ASP A 104 2.95 -23.32 3.48
CA ASP A 104 2.17 -23.93 2.41
C ASP A 104 1.39 -22.86 1.61
N VAL A 105 0.79 -21.90 2.28
CA VAL A 105 0.06 -20.80 1.62
C VAL A 105 1.01 -19.93 0.82
N ARG A 106 2.17 -19.58 1.41
CA ARG A 106 3.15 -18.76 0.71
C ARG A 106 3.74 -19.46 -0.52
N ALA A 107 4.02 -20.74 -0.40
CA ALA A 107 4.56 -21.53 -1.50
C ALA A 107 3.56 -21.69 -2.64
N GLU A 108 2.29 -21.90 -2.31
CA GLU A 108 1.25 -22.15 -3.32
C GLU A 108 0.75 -20.88 -4.02
N TRP A 109 0.59 -19.78 -3.26
CA TRP A 109 -0.09 -18.59 -3.77
C TRP A 109 0.78 -17.36 -3.92
N LEU A 110 1.88 -17.25 -3.19
CA LEU A 110 2.70 -16.04 -3.13
C LEU A 110 4.10 -16.21 -3.72
N GLU A 111 4.49 -17.41 -4.09
CA GLU A 111 5.78 -17.73 -4.72
C GLU A 111 7.00 -17.21 -3.93
N VAL A 112 6.95 -17.36 -2.63
CA VAL A 112 8.04 -16.95 -1.74
C VAL A 112 8.67 -18.12 -1.00
#